data_9207df300eef451fe279f4d394de297e
#
_entry.id   9207df300eef451fe279f4d394de297e
#
_cell.length_a   1.000
_cell.length_b   1.000
_cell.length_c   1.000
_cell.angle_alpha   90.00
_cell.angle_beta   90.00
_cell.angle_gamma   90.00
#
_symmetry.space_group_name_H-M   'P 1'
#
loop_
_entity.id
_entity.type
_entity.pdbx_description
1 polymer ?
#
loop_
_entity_poly.entity_id
_entity_poly.type
_entity_poly.pdbx_seq_one_letter_code
_entity_poly.pdbx_strand_id
1 'polypeptide(L)'
;LLIDEISEIPLETQSKILRVLTDQKFKRINGNHDVKVNVRIICTSSKNIINEIKLGNFHEDLFYRLNVFQIEIEPLSKRVEDIPLLIEYFSSKISNSYNLKKLNIRGDNSYLINHSWPGNVRELRNLIERIAILANNNPDKISTIIKESIKQEENETYSDSNFSVPLKEARENFEKDYLTTQLKKFGGNVSKTAKFVGMERSALHRKLKDLGVKDLN
;
A
#
# COMPACT_ATOMS: atom_id res chain seq x y z
N LEU A 1 -8.30 23.09 12.48
CA LEU A 1 -7.14 22.31 12.86
C LEU A 1 -7.22 20.96 12.16
N LEU A 2 -6.19 20.59 11.39
CA LEU A 2 -6.01 19.26 10.83
C LEU A 2 -4.99 18.51 11.71
N ILE A 3 -5.36 17.30 12.13
CA ILE A 3 -4.48 16.38 12.87
C ILE A 3 -4.32 15.14 12.00
N ASP A 4 -3.13 15.01 11.42
CA ASP A 4 -2.81 13.87 10.57
C ASP A 4 -2.29 12.72 11.42
N GLU A 5 -2.71 11.48 11.11
CA GLU A 5 -2.38 10.24 11.83
C GLU A 5 -2.59 10.33 13.35
N ILE A 6 -3.82 10.64 13.76
CA ILE A 6 -4.15 10.83 15.18
C ILE A 6 -3.89 9.58 16.03
N SER A 7 -3.90 8.40 15.43
CA SER A 7 -3.57 7.12 16.08
C SER A 7 -2.12 7.01 16.54
N GLU A 8 -1.22 7.82 15.96
CA GLU A 8 0.21 7.81 16.31
C GLU A 8 0.55 8.76 17.48
N ILE A 9 -0.43 9.54 17.92
CA ILE A 9 -0.21 10.51 18.98
C ILE A 9 -0.14 9.79 20.34
N PRO A 10 0.87 10.09 21.20
CA PRO A 10 0.98 9.51 22.53
C PRO A 10 -0.24 9.77 23.40
N LEU A 11 -0.62 8.82 24.25
CA LEU A 11 -1.81 8.88 25.14
C LEU A 11 -1.87 10.16 25.98
N GLU A 12 -0.72 10.62 26.49
CA GLU A 12 -0.64 11.88 27.25
C GLU A 12 -1.11 13.09 26.43
N THR A 13 -0.75 13.11 25.13
CA THR A 13 -1.15 14.19 24.22
C THR A 13 -2.60 14.05 23.79
N GLN A 14 -3.10 12.84 23.62
CA GLN A 14 -4.52 12.57 23.37
C GLN A 14 -5.39 13.14 24.50
N SER A 15 -4.97 12.98 25.78
CA SER A 15 -5.66 13.53 26.93
C SER A 15 -5.69 15.07 26.91
N LYS A 16 -4.60 15.70 26.47
CA LYS A 16 -4.52 17.16 26.32
C LYS A 16 -5.46 17.65 25.20
N ILE A 17 -5.51 16.93 24.08
CA ILE A 17 -6.43 17.24 22.98
C ILE A 17 -7.88 17.13 23.45
N LEU A 18 -8.24 16.04 24.12
CA LEU A 18 -9.57 15.83 24.67
C LEU A 18 -10.01 17.00 25.57
N ARG A 19 -9.12 17.45 26.47
CA ARG A 19 -9.39 18.59 27.34
C ARG A 19 -9.63 19.88 26.55
N VAL A 20 -8.82 20.16 25.53
CA VAL A 20 -9.01 21.35 24.68
C VAL A 20 -10.35 21.28 23.91
N LEU A 21 -10.74 20.09 23.44
CA LEU A 21 -12.02 19.87 22.78
C LEU A 21 -13.24 20.07 23.70
N THR A 22 -13.09 19.70 24.95
CA THR A 22 -14.17 19.79 25.95
C THR A 22 -14.30 21.22 26.47
N ASP A 23 -13.18 21.81 26.88
CA ASP A 23 -13.16 23.10 27.58
C ASP A 23 -13.12 24.30 26.62
N GLN A 24 -12.82 24.07 25.34
CA GLN A 24 -12.60 25.10 24.31
C GLN A 24 -11.57 26.17 24.74
N LYS A 25 -10.58 25.77 25.51
CA LYS A 25 -9.49 26.61 26.00
C LYS A 25 -8.22 25.81 26.24
N PHE A 26 -7.10 26.50 26.15
CA PHE A 26 -5.81 25.94 26.52
C PHE A 26 -4.93 27.02 27.17
N LYS A 27 -3.84 26.57 27.83
CA LYS A 27 -2.78 27.47 28.32
C LYS A 27 -1.54 27.35 27.45
N ARG A 28 -0.90 28.45 27.14
CA ARG A 28 0.41 28.44 26.50
C ARG A 28 1.46 27.86 27.44
N ILE A 29 2.49 27.27 26.88
CA ILE A 29 3.65 26.82 27.66
C ILE A 29 4.21 28.01 28.42
N ASN A 30 4.40 27.89 29.75
CA ASN A 30 4.81 28.95 30.67
C ASN A 30 3.83 30.14 30.75
N GLY A 31 2.60 30.00 30.27
CA GLY A 31 1.57 31.02 30.39
C GLY A 31 0.54 30.69 31.46
N ASN A 32 0.11 31.71 32.24
CA ASN A 32 -0.90 31.55 33.28
C ASN A 32 -2.33 31.86 32.83
N HIS A 33 -2.51 32.40 31.61
CA HIS A 33 -3.81 32.79 31.09
C HIS A 33 -4.42 31.72 30.18
N ASP A 34 -5.73 31.49 30.36
CA ASP A 34 -6.52 30.65 29.46
C ASP A 34 -6.75 31.36 28.11
N VAL A 35 -6.45 30.67 27.01
CA VAL A 35 -6.73 31.13 25.65
C VAL A 35 -7.96 30.36 25.16
N LYS A 36 -9.05 31.08 24.89
CA LYS A 36 -10.28 30.47 24.31
C LYS A 36 -10.04 30.18 22.81
N VAL A 37 -10.55 29.06 22.37
CA VAL A 37 -10.46 28.64 20.96
C VAL A 37 -11.82 28.15 20.45
N ASN A 38 -12.11 28.51 19.22
CA ASN A 38 -13.23 27.94 18.46
C ASN A 38 -12.65 27.36 17.18
N VAL A 39 -12.44 26.05 17.17
CA VAL A 39 -11.75 25.36 16.06
C VAL A 39 -12.61 24.22 15.53
N ARG A 40 -12.68 24.12 14.21
CA ARG A 40 -13.13 22.90 13.53
C ARG A 40 -11.96 21.94 13.44
N ILE A 41 -12.15 20.70 13.88
CA ILE A 41 -11.13 19.65 13.83
C ILE A 41 -11.45 18.66 12.74
N ILE A 42 -10.41 18.26 12.00
CA ILE A 42 -10.41 17.18 11.03
C ILE A 42 -9.23 16.29 11.43
N CYS A 43 -9.49 14.99 11.60
CA CYS A 43 -8.45 14.00 11.92
C CYS A 43 -8.36 12.97 10.82
N THR A 44 -7.16 12.45 10.58
CA THR A 44 -6.94 11.26 9.75
C THR A 44 -6.35 10.13 10.58
N SER A 45 -6.56 8.90 10.14
CA SER A 45 -5.90 7.72 10.69
C SER A 45 -5.79 6.65 9.60
N SER A 46 -4.65 6.03 9.48
CA SER A 46 -4.44 4.83 8.67
C SER A 46 -4.80 3.55 9.43
N LYS A 47 -4.83 3.61 10.77
CA LYS A 47 -5.17 2.49 11.64
C LYS A 47 -6.66 2.48 11.98
N ASN A 48 -7.18 1.28 12.26
CA ASN A 48 -8.52 1.14 12.82
C ASN A 48 -8.52 1.57 14.30
N ILE A 49 -9.09 2.73 14.57
CA ILE A 49 -9.11 3.33 15.93
C ILE A 49 -9.78 2.43 16.97
N ILE A 50 -10.81 1.67 16.60
CA ILE A 50 -11.49 0.75 17.52
C ILE A 50 -10.52 -0.35 17.99
N ASN A 51 -9.64 -0.83 17.09
CA ASN A 51 -8.62 -1.79 17.47
C ASN A 51 -7.55 -1.14 18.37
N GLU A 52 -7.14 0.10 18.10
CA GLU A 52 -6.20 0.83 18.94
C GLU A 52 -6.76 1.09 20.36
N ILE A 53 -8.06 1.33 20.49
CA ILE A 53 -8.74 1.42 21.82
C ILE A 53 -8.63 0.08 22.55
N LYS A 54 -8.93 -1.05 21.89
CA LYS A 54 -8.82 -2.39 22.51
C LYS A 54 -7.41 -2.74 22.96
N LEU A 55 -6.39 -2.25 22.23
CA LEU A 55 -4.97 -2.41 22.56
C LEU A 55 -4.50 -1.43 23.64
N GLY A 56 -5.33 -0.46 24.06
CA GLY A 56 -4.97 0.55 25.04
C GLY A 56 -4.09 1.68 24.48
N ASN A 57 -3.97 1.81 23.17
CA ASN A 57 -3.17 2.82 22.48
C ASN A 57 -3.94 4.11 22.18
N PHE A 58 -5.27 4.08 22.33
CA PHE A 58 -6.11 5.23 22.02
C PHE A 58 -7.23 5.38 23.08
N HIS A 59 -7.47 6.63 23.51
CA HIS A 59 -8.52 6.92 24.48
C HIS A 59 -9.91 6.85 23.86
N GLU A 60 -10.77 6.05 24.44
CA GLU A 60 -12.16 5.88 24.01
C GLU A 60 -12.97 7.19 24.04
N ASP A 61 -12.80 8.00 25.09
CA ASP A 61 -13.46 9.30 25.20
C ASP A 61 -13.08 10.26 24.09
N LEU A 62 -11.81 10.26 23.67
CA LEU A 62 -11.33 11.06 22.55
C LEU A 62 -11.96 10.60 21.24
N PHE A 63 -12.07 9.29 21.03
CA PHE A 63 -12.72 8.74 19.85
C PHE A 63 -14.17 9.23 19.73
N TYR A 64 -14.97 9.08 20.78
CA TYR A 64 -16.37 9.53 20.73
C TYR A 64 -16.52 11.05 20.56
N ARG A 65 -15.55 11.83 21.02
CA ARG A 65 -15.57 13.28 20.82
C ARG A 65 -15.23 13.70 19.39
N LEU A 66 -14.39 12.93 18.70
CA LEU A 66 -13.96 13.21 17.33
C LEU A 66 -14.88 12.57 16.28
N ASN A 67 -15.40 11.38 16.55
CA ASN A 67 -16.15 10.56 15.60
C ASN A 67 -17.63 11.04 15.45
N VAL A 68 -17.79 12.31 15.08
CA VAL A 68 -19.12 12.87 14.75
C VAL A 68 -19.50 12.52 13.31
N PHE A 69 -18.55 12.56 12.39
CA PHE A 69 -18.75 12.23 11.00
C PHE A 69 -17.49 11.55 10.44
N GLN A 70 -17.65 10.31 9.97
CA GLN A 70 -16.57 9.51 9.45
C GLN A 70 -16.65 9.42 7.93
N ILE A 71 -15.50 9.60 7.28
CA ILE A 71 -15.32 9.38 5.85
C ILE A 71 -14.27 8.28 5.70
N GLU A 72 -14.63 7.20 5.02
CA GLU A 72 -13.70 6.14 4.65
C GLU A 72 -13.22 6.38 3.22
N ILE A 73 -11.91 6.40 3.03
CA ILE A 73 -11.26 6.53 1.72
C ILE A 73 -10.76 5.15 1.33
N GLU A 74 -11.37 4.57 0.31
CA GLU A 74 -10.94 3.28 -0.21
C GLU A 74 -9.55 3.34 -0.83
N PRO A 75 -8.76 2.24 -0.73
CA PRO A 75 -7.48 2.14 -1.41
C PRO A 75 -7.66 2.18 -2.93
N LEU A 76 -6.61 2.60 -3.66
CA LEU A 76 -6.66 2.78 -5.11
C LEU A 76 -7.02 1.49 -5.86
N SER A 77 -6.63 0.34 -5.32
CA SER A 77 -6.99 -0.98 -5.84
C SER A 77 -8.50 -1.27 -5.89
N LYS A 78 -9.31 -0.59 -5.06
CA LYS A 78 -10.77 -0.72 -5.06
C LYS A 78 -11.48 0.34 -5.91
N ARG A 79 -10.76 1.34 -6.41
CA ARG A 79 -11.28 2.42 -7.26
C ARG A 79 -10.43 2.60 -8.50
N VAL A 80 -10.26 1.51 -9.22
CA VAL A 80 -9.40 1.45 -10.42
C VAL A 80 -9.84 2.39 -11.54
N GLU A 81 -11.11 2.75 -11.58
CA GLU A 81 -11.66 3.74 -12.50
C GLU A 81 -11.10 5.15 -12.31
N ASP A 82 -10.55 5.47 -11.14
CA ASP A 82 -9.90 6.75 -10.88
C ASP A 82 -8.50 6.81 -11.50
N ILE A 83 -7.86 5.68 -11.78
CA ILE A 83 -6.47 5.61 -12.25
C ILE A 83 -6.25 6.44 -13.53
N PRO A 84 -7.07 6.32 -14.59
CA PRO A 84 -6.89 7.12 -15.80
C PRO A 84 -6.96 8.64 -15.55
N LEU A 85 -7.90 9.07 -14.71
CA LEU A 85 -8.09 10.48 -14.35
C LEU A 85 -6.91 11.02 -13.52
N LEU A 86 -6.42 10.22 -12.59
CA LEU A 86 -5.25 10.54 -11.76
C LEU A 86 -3.98 10.62 -12.62
N ILE A 87 -3.80 9.73 -13.61
CA ILE A 87 -2.70 9.79 -14.55
C ILE A 87 -2.73 11.10 -15.35
N GLU A 88 -3.88 11.46 -15.88
CA GLU A 88 -4.04 12.72 -16.63
C GLU A 88 -3.73 13.94 -15.76
N TYR A 89 -4.27 13.98 -14.56
CA TYR A 89 -4.04 15.04 -13.59
C TYR A 89 -2.56 15.18 -13.23
N PHE A 90 -1.91 14.09 -12.81
CA PHE A 90 -0.50 14.14 -12.43
C PHE A 90 0.43 14.41 -13.61
N SER A 91 0.15 13.84 -14.79
CA SER A 91 0.92 14.11 -16.01
C SER A 91 0.89 15.60 -16.36
N SER A 92 -0.26 16.23 -16.28
CA SER A 92 -0.41 17.66 -16.53
C SER A 92 0.30 18.51 -15.47
N LYS A 93 0.13 18.16 -14.19
CA LYS A 93 0.74 18.89 -13.08
C LYS A 93 2.27 18.81 -13.09
N ILE A 94 2.82 17.61 -13.33
CA ILE A 94 4.26 17.38 -13.38
C ILE A 94 4.87 18.05 -14.62
N SER A 95 4.25 17.91 -15.79
CA SER A 95 4.71 18.58 -17.01
C SER A 95 4.81 20.10 -16.85
N ASN A 96 3.82 20.71 -16.20
CA ASN A 96 3.83 22.15 -15.92
C ASN A 96 4.93 22.53 -14.90
N SER A 97 5.12 21.72 -13.86
CA SER A 97 6.10 22.00 -12.80
C SER A 97 7.55 21.92 -13.29
N TYR A 98 7.84 20.98 -14.18
CA TYR A 98 9.18 20.75 -14.73
C TYR A 98 9.39 21.36 -16.12
N ASN A 99 8.43 22.11 -16.65
CA ASN A 99 8.43 22.69 -18.00
C ASN A 99 8.72 21.63 -19.09
N LEU A 100 8.13 20.43 -18.94
CA LEU A 100 8.27 19.29 -19.83
C LEU A 100 7.10 19.25 -20.82
N LYS A 101 7.30 18.57 -21.95
CA LYS A 101 6.20 18.24 -22.86
C LYS A 101 5.16 17.37 -22.13
N LYS A 102 3.87 17.57 -22.44
CA LYS A 102 2.77 16.79 -21.86
C LYS A 102 3.03 15.29 -22.08
N LEU A 103 3.06 14.55 -20.98
CA LEU A 103 3.25 13.09 -21.01
C LEU A 103 2.02 12.41 -21.61
N ASN A 104 2.26 11.49 -22.54
CA ASN A 104 1.21 10.69 -23.14
C ASN A 104 1.25 9.26 -22.57
N ILE A 105 0.76 9.11 -21.34
CA ILE A 105 0.62 7.82 -20.69
C ILE A 105 -0.80 7.34 -20.94
N ARG A 106 -0.95 6.14 -21.52
CA ARG A 106 -2.27 5.52 -21.73
C ARG A 106 -2.82 5.03 -20.40
N GLY A 107 -3.94 5.61 -19.97
CA GLY A 107 -4.60 5.25 -18.71
C GLY A 107 -5.24 3.85 -18.70
N ASP A 108 -5.48 3.29 -19.89
CA ASP A 108 -6.02 1.93 -20.11
C ASP A 108 -4.95 0.82 -20.08
N ASN A 109 -3.72 1.16 -19.69
CA ASN A 109 -2.63 0.19 -19.61
C ASN A 109 -2.95 -0.88 -18.55
N SER A 110 -3.07 -2.14 -18.98
CA SER A 110 -3.43 -3.28 -18.12
C SER A 110 -2.49 -3.47 -16.94
N TYR A 111 -1.22 -3.10 -17.07
CA TYR A 111 -0.26 -3.14 -15.95
C TYR A 111 -0.62 -2.16 -14.85
N LEU A 112 -1.11 -0.96 -15.21
CA LEU A 112 -1.50 0.07 -14.24
C LEU A 112 -2.85 -0.26 -13.58
N ILE A 113 -3.79 -0.83 -14.32
CA ILE A 113 -5.13 -1.18 -13.82
C ILE A 113 -5.08 -2.40 -12.89
N ASN A 114 -4.25 -3.40 -13.22
CA ASN A 114 -4.18 -4.65 -12.46
C ASN A 114 -3.19 -4.62 -11.28
N HIS A 115 -2.44 -3.54 -11.12
CA HIS A 115 -1.51 -3.39 -10.01
C HIS A 115 -2.25 -3.15 -8.69
N SER A 116 -1.71 -3.68 -7.61
CA SER A 116 -2.33 -3.62 -6.27
C SER A 116 -2.24 -2.25 -5.59
N TRP A 117 -1.29 -1.41 -6.03
CA TRP A 117 -1.04 -0.06 -5.51
C TRP A 117 -0.87 0.00 -3.99
N PRO A 118 0.08 -0.68 -3.38
CA PRO A 118 0.28 -0.66 -1.92
C PRO A 118 0.53 0.76 -1.39
N GLY A 119 1.26 1.60 -2.14
CA GLY A 119 1.46 3.01 -1.84
C GLY A 119 0.35 3.94 -2.36
N ASN A 120 -0.76 3.36 -2.89
CA ASN A 120 -1.94 4.09 -3.35
C ASN A 120 -1.61 5.22 -4.36
N VAL A 121 -2.28 6.36 -4.22
CA VAL A 121 -2.11 7.53 -5.10
C VAL A 121 -0.70 8.12 -5.03
N ARG A 122 0.00 7.93 -3.89
CA ARG A 122 1.38 8.42 -3.72
C ARG A 122 2.35 7.63 -4.61
N GLU A 123 2.20 6.34 -4.68
CA GLU A 123 2.96 5.44 -5.54
C GLU A 123 2.70 5.74 -7.03
N LEU A 124 1.43 5.85 -7.42
CA LEU A 124 1.05 6.23 -8.79
C LEU A 124 1.68 7.56 -9.21
N ARG A 125 1.63 8.57 -8.35
CA ARG A 125 2.27 9.86 -8.60
C ARG A 125 3.78 9.73 -8.79
N ASN A 126 4.46 8.96 -7.92
CA ASN A 126 5.91 8.75 -8.01
C ASN A 126 6.28 8.02 -9.31
N LEU A 127 5.48 7.04 -9.74
CA LEU A 127 5.68 6.37 -11.02
C LEU A 127 5.57 7.35 -12.19
N ILE A 128 4.55 8.22 -12.21
CA ILE A 128 4.37 9.23 -13.27
C ILE A 128 5.54 10.22 -13.28
N GLU A 129 6.01 10.64 -12.11
CA GLU A 129 7.16 11.54 -11.99
C GLU A 129 8.45 10.87 -12.50
N ARG A 130 8.68 9.60 -12.17
CA ARG A 130 9.78 8.79 -12.72
C ARG A 130 9.72 8.69 -14.25
N ILE A 131 8.53 8.42 -14.81
CA ILE A 131 8.31 8.39 -16.26
C ILE A 131 8.63 9.76 -16.90
N ALA A 132 8.19 10.86 -16.27
CA ALA A 132 8.45 12.20 -16.76
C ALA A 132 9.94 12.49 -16.90
N ILE A 133 10.73 12.09 -15.93
CA ILE A 133 12.18 12.33 -15.90
C ILE A 133 12.92 11.42 -16.86
N LEU A 134 12.57 10.13 -16.93
CA LEU A 134 13.39 9.12 -17.62
C LEU A 134 12.97 8.85 -19.07
N ALA A 135 11.68 8.94 -19.37
CA ALA A 135 11.16 8.53 -20.68
C ALA A 135 11.32 9.57 -21.77
N ASN A 136 11.48 10.86 -21.42
CA ASN A 136 11.53 11.96 -22.38
C ASN A 136 10.46 11.85 -23.49
N ASN A 137 9.25 11.46 -23.10
CA ASN A 137 8.06 11.26 -23.94
C ASN A 137 8.19 10.14 -25.02
N ASN A 138 9.15 9.22 -24.88
CA ASN A 138 9.30 8.07 -25.76
C ASN A 138 8.35 6.94 -25.31
N PRO A 139 7.37 6.49 -26.15
CA PRO A 139 6.40 5.47 -25.76
C PRO A 139 7.00 4.13 -25.34
N ASP A 140 8.07 3.69 -25.99
CA ASP A 140 8.74 2.42 -25.67
C ASP A 140 9.41 2.47 -24.29
N LYS A 141 10.06 3.60 -23.99
CA LYS A 141 10.65 3.85 -22.67
C LYS A 141 9.57 3.92 -21.57
N ILE A 142 8.44 4.58 -21.85
CA ILE A 142 7.29 4.63 -20.91
C ILE A 142 6.83 3.22 -20.57
N SER A 143 6.60 2.38 -21.57
CA SER A 143 6.16 1.00 -21.39
C SER A 143 7.16 0.16 -20.61
N THR A 144 8.45 0.35 -20.86
CA THR A 144 9.53 -0.36 -20.14
C THR A 144 9.59 0.06 -18.67
N ILE A 145 9.56 1.37 -18.39
CA ILE A 145 9.60 1.92 -17.02
C ILE A 145 8.39 1.42 -16.21
N ILE A 146 7.19 1.42 -16.79
CA ILE A 146 6.00 0.90 -16.11
C ILE A 146 6.20 -0.57 -15.73
N LYS A 147 6.63 -1.41 -16.68
CA LYS A 147 6.83 -2.84 -16.43
C LYS A 147 7.91 -3.12 -15.38
N GLU A 148 9.03 -2.41 -15.43
CA GLU A 148 10.14 -2.59 -14.50
C GLU A 148 9.77 -2.11 -13.08
N SER A 149 9.09 -0.96 -12.96
CA SER A 149 8.67 -0.42 -11.67
C SER A 149 7.68 -1.35 -10.96
N ILE A 150 6.68 -1.85 -11.67
CA ILE A 150 5.68 -2.76 -11.10
C ILE A 150 6.31 -4.12 -10.71
N LYS A 151 7.25 -4.64 -11.52
CA LYS A 151 7.95 -5.90 -11.20
C LYS A 151 8.91 -5.77 -10.01
N GLN A 152 9.56 -4.63 -9.83
CA GLN A 152 10.45 -4.41 -8.69
C GLN A 152 9.67 -4.42 -7.36
N GLU A 153 8.50 -3.82 -7.32
CA GLU A 153 7.66 -3.78 -6.11
C GLU A 153 7.06 -5.16 -5.78
N GLU A 154 6.70 -5.96 -6.78
CA GLU A 154 6.31 -7.36 -6.55
C GLU A 154 7.44 -8.17 -5.89
N ASN A 155 8.70 -7.93 -6.27
CA ASN A 155 9.86 -8.61 -5.69
C ASN A 155 10.23 -8.09 -4.29
N GLU A 156 10.04 -6.80 -4.00
CA GLU A 156 10.28 -6.21 -2.68
C GLU A 156 9.20 -6.64 -1.66
N THR A 157 7.94 -6.70 -2.05
CA THR A 157 6.86 -7.24 -1.19
C THR A 157 7.04 -8.74 -0.90
N TYR A 158 7.61 -9.51 -1.83
CA TYR A 158 7.94 -10.92 -1.60
C TYR A 158 9.08 -11.11 -0.57
N SER A 159 10.03 -10.17 -0.49
CA SER A 159 11.15 -10.29 0.44
C SER A 159 10.73 -9.96 1.88
N ASP A 160 9.95 -8.91 2.10
CA ASP A 160 9.57 -8.47 3.46
C ASP A 160 8.56 -9.39 4.15
N SER A 161 7.60 -9.96 3.42
CA SER A 161 6.62 -10.89 3.99
C SER A 161 7.25 -12.20 4.47
N ASN A 162 8.30 -12.67 3.81
CA ASN A 162 9.00 -13.90 4.19
C ASN A 162 9.93 -13.72 5.40
N PHE A 163 10.34 -12.49 5.74
CA PHE A 163 11.17 -12.23 6.92
C PHE A 163 10.38 -11.99 8.20
N SER A 164 9.06 -11.80 8.10
CA SER A 164 8.17 -11.54 9.25
C SER A 164 7.54 -12.81 9.85
N VAL A 165 7.78 -13.98 9.27
CA VAL A 165 7.22 -15.26 9.71
C VAL A 165 8.32 -16.23 10.17
N PRO A 166 8.01 -17.25 11.00
CA PRO A 166 8.97 -18.26 11.42
C PRO A 166 9.64 -18.95 10.22
N LEU A 167 10.92 -19.28 10.33
CA LEU A 167 11.71 -19.88 9.25
C LEU A 167 11.05 -21.09 8.56
N LYS A 168 10.33 -21.91 9.31
CA LYS A 168 9.59 -23.06 8.77
C LYS A 168 8.52 -22.62 7.78
N GLU A 169 7.74 -21.62 8.16
CA GLU A 169 6.64 -21.08 7.36
C GLU A 169 7.17 -20.32 6.13
N ALA A 170 8.24 -19.52 6.30
CA ALA A 170 8.92 -18.85 5.19
C ALA A 170 9.41 -19.84 4.13
N ARG A 171 9.98 -20.97 4.59
CA ARG A 171 10.45 -22.04 3.72
C ARG A 171 9.31 -22.73 2.98
N GLU A 172 8.21 -23.04 3.66
CA GLU A 172 7.02 -23.67 3.07
C GLU A 172 6.40 -22.76 2.00
N ASN A 173 6.30 -21.46 2.27
CA ASN A 173 5.80 -20.46 1.33
C ASN A 173 6.69 -20.37 0.09
N PHE A 174 8.01 -20.24 0.27
CA PHE A 174 8.96 -20.22 -0.83
C PHE A 174 8.89 -21.46 -1.70
N GLU A 175 8.90 -22.66 -1.08
CA GLU A 175 8.82 -23.92 -1.79
C GLU A 175 7.52 -24.06 -2.59
N LYS A 176 6.40 -23.61 -2.03
CA LYS A 176 5.09 -23.58 -2.69
C LYS A 176 5.09 -22.66 -3.92
N ASP A 177 5.56 -21.45 -3.79
CA ASP A 177 5.59 -20.46 -4.87
C ASP A 177 6.56 -20.88 -5.97
N TYR A 178 7.74 -21.35 -5.60
CA TYR A 178 8.73 -21.86 -6.54
C TYR A 178 8.19 -23.03 -7.36
N LEU A 179 7.64 -24.05 -6.70
CA LEU A 179 7.11 -25.24 -7.37
C LEU A 179 5.89 -24.92 -8.23
N THR A 180 5.00 -24.03 -7.77
CA THR A 180 3.83 -23.57 -8.54
C THR A 180 4.27 -22.84 -9.81
N THR A 181 5.26 -21.96 -9.70
CA THR A 181 5.81 -21.21 -10.83
C THR A 181 6.46 -22.13 -11.86
N GLN A 182 7.29 -23.10 -11.40
CA GLN A 182 7.91 -24.06 -12.31
C GLN A 182 6.87 -24.99 -12.95
N LEU A 183 5.85 -25.44 -12.23
CA LEU A 183 4.78 -26.26 -12.76
C LEU A 183 3.99 -25.53 -13.87
N LYS A 184 3.67 -24.26 -13.67
CA LYS A 184 3.05 -23.40 -14.71
C LYS A 184 3.96 -23.25 -15.92
N LYS A 185 5.26 -23.01 -15.73
CA LYS A 185 6.24 -22.86 -16.83
C LYS A 185 6.34 -24.08 -17.71
N PHE A 186 6.14 -25.28 -17.15
CA PHE A 186 6.12 -26.55 -17.90
C PHE A 186 4.73 -27.06 -18.24
N GLY A 187 3.71 -26.16 -18.22
CA GLY A 187 2.34 -26.47 -18.63
C GLY A 187 1.68 -27.59 -17.79
N GLY A 188 1.95 -27.65 -16.50
CA GLY A 188 1.40 -28.67 -15.60
C GLY A 188 2.11 -30.03 -15.66
N ASN A 189 3.16 -30.17 -16.47
CA ASN A 189 3.85 -31.47 -16.65
C ASN A 189 4.79 -31.78 -15.48
N VAL A 190 4.29 -32.57 -14.51
CA VAL A 190 5.01 -32.95 -13.30
C VAL A 190 6.35 -33.63 -13.59
N SER A 191 6.43 -34.45 -14.64
CA SER A 191 7.68 -35.19 -14.97
C SER A 191 8.78 -34.24 -15.48
N LYS A 192 8.43 -33.27 -16.33
CA LYS A 192 9.37 -32.24 -16.81
C LYS A 192 9.79 -31.30 -15.68
N THR A 193 8.85 -30.91 -14.84
CA THR A 193 9.11 -30.08 -13.68
C THR A 193 10.03 -30.77 -12.70
N ALA A 194 9.80 -32.04 -12.36
CA ALA A 194 10.62 -32.83 -11.47
C ALA A 194 12.08 -32.92 -11.94
N LYS A 195 12.29 -33.17 -13.23
CA LYS A 195 13.62 -33.20 -13.82
C LYS A 195 14.33 -31.85 -13.71
N PHE A 196 13.61 -30.75 -13.93
CA PHE A 196 14.18 -29.40 -13.83
C PHE A 196 14.52 -29.01 -12.38
N VAL A 197 13.66 -29.35 -11.43
CA VAL A 197 13.84 -29.02 -10.02
C VAL A 197 14.84 -29.95 -9.31
N GLY A 198 15.30 -31.02 -10.00
CA GLY A 198 16.25 -32.00 -9.42
C GLY A 198 15.61 -32.94 -8.40
N MET A 199 14.31 -33.23 -8.54
CA MET A 199 13.57 -34.15 -7.67
C MET A 199 13.05 -35.35 -8.44
N GLU A 200 12.83 -36.47 -7.74
CA GLU A 200 12.08 -37.57 -8.31
C GLU A 200 10.60 -37.19 -8.49
N ARG A 201 9.97 -37.71 -9.55
CA ARG A 201 8.55 -37.43 -9.86
C ARG A 201 7.62 -37.75 -8.68
N SER A 202 7.82 -38.88 -8.01
CA SER A 202 7.06 -39.33 -6.85
C SER A 202 7.21 -38.37 -5.66
N ALA A 203 8.43 -37.88 -5.42
CA ALA A 203 8.75 -36.95 -4.36
C ALA A 203 8.12 -35.57 -4.63
N LEU A 204 8.20 -35.07 -5.87
CA LEU A 204 7.58 -33.83 -6.25
C LEU A 204 6.04 -33.90 -6.11
N HIS A 205 5.42 -34.98 -6.57
CA HIS A 205 3.95 -35.14 -6.47
C HIS A 205 3.49 -35.13 -4.99
N ARG A 206 4.19 -35.84 -4.09
CA ARG A 206 3.91 -35.83 -2.65
C ARG A 206 4.07 -34.41 -2.09
N LYS A 207 5.15 -33.72 -2.44
CA LYS A 207 5.42 -32.36 -1.94
C LYS A 207 4.39 -31.34 -2.41
N LEU A 208 3.95 -31.41 -3.66
CA LEU A 208 2.86 -30.57 -4.19
C LEU A 208 1.55 -30.79 -3.41
N LYS A 209 1.25 -32.05 -3.09
CA LYS A 209 0.06 -32.38 -2.30
C LYS A 209 0.17 -31.84 -0.86
N ASP A 210 1.33 -31.99 -0.23
CA ASP A 210 1.58 -31.51 1.15
C ASP A 210 1.48 -29.97 1.23
N LEU A 211 1.92 -29.26 0.20
CA LEU A 211 1.84 -27.79 0.08
C LEU A 211 0.46 -27.29 -0.42
N GLY A 212 -0.49 -28.19 -0.66
CA GLY A 212 -1.85 -27.83 -1.12
C GLY A 212 -1.91 -27.25 -2.53
N VAL A 213 -0.90 -27.52 -3.36
CA VAL A 213 -0.88 -27.11 -4.77
C VAL A 213 -1.72 -28.11 -5.57
N LYS A 214 -2.87 -27.66 -6.09
CA LYS A 214 -3.71 -28.51 -6.97
C LYS A 214 -3.03 -28.66 -8.32
N ASP A 215 -3.06 -29.88 -8.87
CA ASP A 215 -2.63 -30.15 -10.24
C ASP A 215 -3.40 -29.23 -11.20
N LEU A 216 -2.67 -28.45 -12.01
CA LEU A 216 -3.25 -27.67 -13.08
C LEU A 216 -3.48 -28.64 -14.27
N ASN A 217 -4.62 -29.34 -14.26
CA ASN A 217 -5.15 -29.99 -15.45
C ASN A 217 -5.95 -28.99 -16.26
#